data_0df70ceb8838a2e9c50153a194c1004c
#
_entry.id   0df70ceb8838a2e9c50153a194c1004c
#
_cell.length_a   1.000
_cell.length_b   1.000
_cell.length_c   1.000
_cell.angle_alpha   90.00
_cell.angle_beta   90.00
_cell.angle_gamma   90.00
#
_symmetry.space_group_name_H-M   'P 1'
#
loop_
_entity.id
_entity.type
_entity.pdbx_description
1 polymer ?
#
loop_
_entity_poly.entity_id
_entity_poly.type
_entity_poly.pdbx_seq_one_letter_code
_entity_poly.pdbx_strand_id
1 'polypeptide(L)'
;EILFDSFQRVDLKKNRRIQGTGLGLTISKNFVNMMGGTIGVESEYGKGSKFYFCIDQTIMDPTPISEINYEQRHNSVVSKEAESLFTAEDAHILLVDDNSLNLLVAQELLKPLQLQIDTAENGKDAVAMVQERHYDLVLMDHMMPVMDGIEATKAIRALPEPQYQNLPVIALTANAMVNAQKEFANAGMNGFVAKPIDFQMICNQLRKWLPKDMVHELTREEAEKILSDETDTTDSITDTSTGRSAG
;
A
#
# COMPACT_ATOMS: atom_id res chain seq x y z
N GLU A 1 -28.30 15.77 -13.24
CA GLU A 1 -27.29 16.07 -14.29
C GLU A 1 -26.23 17.09 -13.82
N ILE A 2 -26.58 18.08 -13.03
CA ILE A 2 -25.68 19.14 -12.53
C ILE A 2 -24.50 18.60 -11.67
N LEU A 3 -24.66 17.43 -11.04
CA LEU A 3 -23.65 16.86 -10.14
C LEU A 3 -22.36 16.44 -10.86
N PHE A 4 -22.43 16.19 -12.15
CA PHE A 4 -21.28 15.79 -12.99
C PHE A 4 -20.65 16.97 -13.74
N ASP A 5 -21.11 18.21 -13.51
CA ASP A 5 -20.53 19.39 -14.13
C ASP A 5 -19.33 19.88 -13.32
N SER A 6 -18.34 20.45 -14.02
CA SER A 6 -17.09 20.91 -13.41
C SER A 6 -17.33 21.96 -12.32
N PHE A 7 -16.62 21.82 -11.21
CA PHE A 7 -16.65 22.75 -10.08
C PHE A 7 -17.99 22.82 -9.33
N GLN A 8 -18.93 21.92 -9.60
CA GLN A 8 -20.20 21.86 -8.88
C GLN A 8 -20.02 21.16 -7.51
N ARG A 9 -20.57 21.77 -6.48
CA ARG A 9 -20.60 21.24 -5.11
C ARG A 9 -22.00 21.40 -4.55
N VAL A 10 -22.57 20.30 -4.08
CA VAL A 10 -23.89 20.31 -3.45
C VAL A 10 -23.77 20.85 -2.03
N ASP A 11 -24.64 21.80 -1.66
CA ASP A 11 -24.77 22.39 -0.32
C ASP A 11 -23.48 23.00 0.27
N LEU A 12 -22.91 24.00 -0.37
CA LEU A 12 -21.77 24.79 0.11
C LEU A 12 -21.95 25.36 1.54
N LYS A 13 -23.19 25.56 1.99
CA LYS A 13 -23.49 26.09 3.34
C LYS A 13 -23.31 25.04 4.44
N LYS A 14 -23.64 23.77 4.18
CA LYS A 14 -23.52 22.66 5.15
C LYS A 14 -22.13 22.00 5.15
N ASN A 15 -21.44 22.02 4.00
CA ASN A 15 -20.19 21.29 3.77
C ASN A 15 -18.94 22.18 3.72
N ARG A 16 -18.94 23.33 4.41
CA ARG A 16 -17.79 24.28 4.45
C ARG A 16 -16.48 23.67 4.96
N ARG A 17 -16.53 22.58 5.72
CA ARG A 17 -15.36 21.91 6.29
C ARG A 17 -14.79 20.79 5.42
N ILE A 18 -15.49 20.39 4.36
CA ILE A 18 -15.02 19.33 3.46
C ILE A 18 -14.29 19.99 2.30
N GLN A 19 -12.99 19.85 2.24
CA GLN A 19 -12.16 20.34 1.14
C GLN A 19 -12.31 19.43 -0.07
N GLY A 20 -12.56 20.00 -1.26
CA GLY A 20 -12.68 19.26 -2.51
C GLY A 20 -12.81 20.19 -3.70
N THR A 21 -12.20 19.84 -4.82
CA THR A 21 -12.16 20.65 -6.06
C THR A 21 -13.47 20.64 -6.84
N GLY A 22 -14.37 19.69 -6.60
CA GLY A 22 -15.58 19.48 -7.40
C GLY A 22 -15.30 18.93 -8.82
N LEU A 23 -14.11 18.38 -9.06
CA LEU A 23 -13.70 17.84 -10.36
C LEU A 23 -13.83 16.31 -10.46
N GLY A 24 -13.88 15.58 -9.34
CA GLY A 24 -13.82 14.11 -9.35
C GLY A 24 -14.92 13.47 -10.20
N LEU A 25 -16.19 13.85 -10.01
CA LEU A 25 -17.30 13.30 -10.77
C LEU A 25 -17.28 13.70 -12.26
N THR A 26 -16.79 14.90 -12.57
CA THR A 26 -16.59 15.35 -13.95
C THR A 26 -15.52 14.50 -14.66
N ILE A 27 -14.42 14.20 -13.97
CA ILE A 27 -13.36 13.34 -14.50
C ILE A 27 -13.89 11.93 -14.74
N SER A 28 -14.64 11.37 -13.78
CA SER A 28 -15.27 10.05 -13.93
C SER A 28 -16.23 10.03 -15.14
N LYS A 29 -17.07 11.06 -15.32
CA LYS A 29 -17.96 11.17 -16.47
C LYS A 29 -17.20 11.22 -17.80
N ASN A 30 -16.11 11.98 -17.86
CA ASN A 30 -15.28 12.05 -19.05
C ASN A 30 -14.66 10.70 -19.41
N PHE A 31 -14.12 9.96 -18.43
CA PHE A 31 -13.59 8.62 -18.68
C PHE A 31 -14.66 7.65 -19.16
N VAL A 32 -15.82 7.61 -18.53
CA VAL A 32 -16.93 6.74 -18.96
C VAL A 32 -17.39 7.11 -20.39
N ASN A 33 -17.50 8.40 -20.71
CA ASN A 33 -17.86 8.87 -22.05
C ASN A 33 -16.78 8.50 -23.10
N MET A 34 -15.47 8.60 -22.74
CA MET A 34 -14.37 8.17 -23.63
C MET A 34 -14.40 6.66 -23.92
N MET A 35 -14.93 5.86 -22.98
CA MET A 35 -15.16 4.43 -23.15
C MET A 35 -16.50 4.11 -23.88
N GLY A 36 -17.22 5.14 -24.38
CA GLY A 36 -18.51 4.97 -25.06
C GLY A 36 -19.69 4.67 -24.13
N GLY A 37 -19.50 4.86 -22.81
CA GLY A 37 -20.48 4.50 -21.79
C GLY A 37 -21.34 5.65 -21.29
N THR A 38 -22.14 5.37 -20.27
CA THR A 38 -22.99 6.32 -19.56
C THR A 38 -22.80 6.20 -18.06
N ILE A 39 -22.89 7.34 -17.33
CA ILE A 39 -22.82 7.39 -15.87
C ILE A 39 -24.04 8.11 -15.30
N GLY A 40 -24.53 7.65 -14.15
CA GLY A 40 -25.68 8.23 -13.49
C GLY A 40 -25.61 8.14 -11.97
N VAL A 41 -26.57 8.79 -11.32
CA VAL A 41 -26.75 8.76 -9.87
C VAL A 41 -28.24 8.74 -9.52
N GLU A 42 -28.59 7.91 -8.55
CA GLU A 42 -29.87 7.87 -7.87
C GLU A 42 -29.62 8.22 -6.40
N SER A 43 -30.30 9.23 -5.87
CA SER A 43 -30.05 9.68 -4.51
C SER A 43 -31.33 10.13 -3.82
N GLU A 44 -31.52 9.70 -2.57
CA GLU A 44 -32.62 10.17 -1.72
C GLU A 44 -32.04 10.68 -0.40
N TYR A 45 -32.38 11.90 -0.05
CA TYR A 45 -31.88 12.55 1.16
C TYR A 45 -32.22 11.73 2.42
N GLY A 46 -31.22 11.44 3.24
CA GLY A 46 -31.35 10.63 4.46
C GLY A 46 -31.35 9.12 4.24
N LYS A 47 -31.36 8.63 2.99
CA LYS A 47 -31.31 7.20 2.66
C LYS A 47 -30.01 6.80 1.98
N GLY A 48 -29.34 7.72 1.27
CA GLY A 48 -28.07 7.48 0.61
C GLY A 48 -28.08 7.73 -0.89
N SER A 49 -26.96 7.39 -1.56
CA SER A 49 -26.77 7.61 -3.00
C SER A 49 -26.21 6.36 -3.65
N LYS A 50 -26.74 6.04 -4.85
CA LYS A 50 -26.26 4.97 -5.72
C LYS A 50 -25.70 5.59 -6.98
N PHE A 51 -24.39 5.49 -7.17
CA PHE A 51 -23.70 5.85 -8.40
C PHE A 51 -23.55 4.60 -9.28
N TYR A 52 -23.82 4.75 -10.58
CA TYR A 52 -23.69 3.64 -11.53
C TYR A 52 -23.12 4.13 -12.86
N PHE A 53 -22.47 3.25 -13.57
CA PHE A 53 -22.06 3.48 -14.96
C PHE A 53 -22.25 2.20 -15.79
N CYS A 54 -22.44 2.39 -17.09
CA CYS A 54 -22.50 1.31 -18.08
C CYS A 54 -21.47 1.59 -19.17
N ILE A 55 -20.72 0.55 -19.54
CA ILE A 55 -19.81 0.58 -20.71
C ILE A 55 -20.01 -0.70 -21.51
N ASP A 56 -20.00 -0.59 -22.83
CA ASP A 56 -20.01 -1.74 -23.71
C ASP A 56 -18.61 -2.35 -23.80
N GLN A 57 -18.51 -3.66 -23.56
CA GLN A 57 -17.25 -4.37 -23.68
C GLN A 57 -17.35 -5.50 -24.69
N THR A 58 -16.34 -5.63 -25.53
CA THR A 58 -16.22 -6.77 -26.45
C THR A 58 -15.92 -8.04 -25.64
N ILE A 59 -16.74 -9.08 -25.82
CA ILE A 59 -16.48 -10.39 -25.24
C ILE A 59 -15.33 -11.02 -26.02
N MET A 60 -14.17 -11.15 -25.37
CA MET A 60 -12.99 -11.79 -25.96
C MET A 60 -13.04 -13.31 -25.89
N ASP A 61 -13.65 -13.85 -24.86
CA ASP A 61 -13.90 -15.28 -24.66
C ASP A 61 -15.35 -15.48 -24.23
N PRO A 62 -16.20 -16.09 -25.09
CA PRO A 62 -17.61 -16.34 -24.80
C PRO A 62 -17.84 -17.53 -23.87
N THR A 63 -16.80 -18.23 -23.43
CA THR A 63 -16.93 -19.35 -22.50
C THR A 63 -17.59 -18.85 -21.22
N PRO A 64 -18.75 -19.46 -20.80
CA PRO A 64 -19.36 -19.07 -19.54
C PRO A 64 -18.38 -19.25 -18.39
N ILE A 65 -18.24 -18.21 -17.58
CA ILE A 65 -17.53 -18.34 -16.31
C ILE A 65 -18.37 -19.33 -15.50
N SER A 66 -17.89 -20.60 -15.40
CA SER A 66 -18.44 -21.58 -14.47
C SER A 66 -18.50 -20.94 -13.08
N GLU A 67 -19.39 -21.41 -12.21
CA GLU A 67 -19.60 -20.87 -10.87
C GLU A 67 -18.30 -20.32 -10.29
N ILE A 68 -18.29 -19.02 -9.99
CA ILE A 68 -17.10 -18.37 -9.40
C ILE A 68 -16.90 -19.06 -8.06
N ASN A 69 -16.03 -20.04 -8.05
CA ASN A 69 -15.63 -20.68 -6.81
C ASN A 69 -14.73 -19.69 -6.08
N TYR A 70 -15.34 -18.94 -5.16
CA TYR A 70 -14.64 -17.97 -4.33
C TYR A 70 -13.50 -18.62 -3.54
N GLU A 71 -13.66 -19.89 -3.14
CA GLU A 71 -12.62 -20.68 -2.48
C GLU A 71 -11.42 -20.92 -3.40
N GLN A 72 -11.64 -21.20 -4.70
CA GLN A 72 -10.54 -21.37 -5.64
C GLN A 72 -9.82 -20.05 -5.95
N ARG A 73 -10.53 -18.92 -5.95
CA ARG A 73 -9.88 -17.61 -6.09
C ARG A 73 -9.09 -17.25 -4.83
N HIS A 74 -9.68 -17.48 -3.66
CA HIS A 74 -8.98 -17.26 -2.39
C HIS A 74 -7.73 -18.15 -2.33
N ASN A 75 -7.86 -19.44 -2.63
CA ASN A 75 -6.74 -20.37 -2.68
C ASN A 75 -5.69 -20.01 -3.75
N SER A 76 -6.08 -19.41 -4.89
CA SER A 76 -5.11 -19.00 -5.91
C SER A 76 -4.36 -17.72 -5.53
N VAL A 77 -4.95 -16.82 -4.76
CA VAL A 77 -4.26 -15.65 -4.20
C VAL A 77 -3.35 -16.09 -3.06
N VAL A 78 -3.86 -16.86 -2.12
CA VAL A 78 -3.08 -17.43 -1.02
C VAL A 78 -1.90 -18.27 -1.53
N SER A 79 -2.09 -19.06 -2.62
CA SER A 79 -0.98 -19.84 -3.17
C SER A 79 0.12 -18.99 -3.81
N LYS A 80 -0.22 -17.83 -4.42
CA LYS A 80 0.78 -16.91 -4.96
C LYS A 80 1.52 -16.13 -3.87
N GLU A 81 0.81 -15.74 -2.82
CA GLU A 81 1.41 -15.11 -1.65
C GLU A 81 2.30 -16.11 -0.92
N ALA A 82 1.86 -17.36 -0.76
CA ALA A 82 2.66 -18.43 -0.16
C ALA A 82 3.97 -18.71 -0.93
N GLU A 83 3.96 -18.66 -2.27
CA GLU A 83 5.18 -18.80 -3.08
C GLU A 83 6.19 -17.66 -2.87
N SER A 84 5.72 -16.50 -2.41
CA SER A 84 6.56 -15.32 -2.15
C SER A 84 6.89 -15.14 -0.68
N LEU A 85 6.36 -15.97 0.21
CA LEU A 85 6.55 -15.83 1.64
C LEU A 85 7.90 -16.42 2.08
N PHE A 86 8.55 -15.72 2.98
CA PHE A 86 9.74 -16.10 3.72
C PHE A 86 9.66 -15.49 5.11
N THR A 87 10.48 -15.90 6.05
CA THR A 87 10.63 -15.21 7.33
C THR A 87 12.02 -14.61 7.47
N ALA A 88 12.14 -13.56 8.27
CA ALA A 88 13.40 -12.89 8.55
C ALA A 88 13.35 -12.25 9.94
N GLU A 89 13.20 -13.07 10.98
CA GLU A 89 12.99 -12.64 12.37
C GLU A 89 14.14 -11.81 12.94
N ASP A 90 15.37 -12.05 12.47
CA ASP A 90 16.57 -11.33 12.89
C ASP A 90 16.80 -10.05 12.10
N ALA A 91 16.08 -9.83 11.00
CA ALA A 91 16.23 -8.64 10.16
C ALA A 91 15.53 -7.42 10.76
N HIS A 92 16.28 -6.33 10.93
CA HIS A 92 15.79 -5.09 11.48
C HIS A 92 15.66 -4.04 10.38
N ILE A 93 14.44 -3.62 10.08
CA ILE A 93 14.16 -2.63 9.03
C ILE A 93 13.58 -1.34 9.59
N LEU A 94 13.86 -0.23 8.92
CA LEU A 94 13.25 1.06 9.19
C LEU A 94 12.22 1.37 8.11
N LEU A 95 10.97 1.57 8.50
CA LEU A 95 9.86 1.99 7.63
C LEU A 95 9.58 3.48 7.84
N VAL A 96 9.64 4.27 6.76
CA VAL A 96 9.50 5.72 6.82
C VAL A 96 8.37 6.19 5.92
N ASP A 97 7.37 6.87 6.50
CA ASP A 97 6.22 7.46 5.78
C ASP A 97 5.62 8.55 6.67
N ASP A 98 5.22 9.70 6.11
CA ASP A 98 4.64 10.82 6.89
C ASP A 98 3.18 10.57 7.30
N ASN A 99 2.56 9.54 6.78
CA ASN A 99 1.20 9.14 7.10
C ASN A 99 1.19 7.91 8.01
N SER A 100 0.80 8.09 9.26
CA SER A 100 0.72 7.01 10.25
C SER A 100 -0.17 5.84 9.82
N LEU A 101 -1.21 6.08 9.01
CA LEU A 101 -2.03 5.01 8.45
C LEU A 101 -1.25 4.16 7.43
N ASN A 102 -0.40 4.78 6.60
CA ASN A 102 0.45 4.03 5.67
C ASN A 102 1.47 3.17 6.43
N LEU A 103 2.05 3.70 7.52
CA LEU A 103 2.94 2.94 8.41
C LEU A 103 2.23 1.72 8.99
N LEU A 104 1.01 1.90 9.51
CA LEU A 104 0.22 0.81 10.07
C LEU A 104 -0.10 -0.25 9.02
N VAL A 105 -0.60 0.16 7.85
CA VAL A 105 -0.94 -0.77 6.75
C VAL A 105 0.28 -1.54 6.28
N ALA A 106 1.44 -0.87 6.13
CA ALA A 106 2.66 -1.54 5.71
C ALA A 106 3.20 -2.50 6.78
N GLN A 107 3.10 -2.15 8.08
CA GLN A 107 3.46 -3.06 9.17
C GLN A 107 2.59 -4.31 9.18
N GLU A 108 1.26 -4.17 9.06
CA GLU A 108 0.35 -5.32 8.96
C GLU A 108 0.62 -6.17 7.70
N LEU A 109 0.90 -5.54 6.56
CA LEU A 109 1.26 -6.24 5.33
C LEU A 109 2.54 -7.06 5.48
N LEU A 110 3.53 -6.58 6.23
CA LEU A 110 4.83 -7.22 6.43
C LEU A 110 4.88 -8.18 7.61
N LYS A 111 3.83 -8.25 8.42
CA LYS A 111 3.75 -9.08 9.62
C LYS A 111 4.04 -10.57 9.36
N PRO A 112 3.55 -11.21 8.27
CA PRO A 112 3.87 -12.59 7.96
C PRO A 112 5.36 -12.88 7.79
N LEU A 113 6.17 -11.86 7.49
CA LEU A 113 7.62 -11.98 7.33
C LEU A 113 8.38 -12.00 8.67
N GLN A 114 7.71 -11.71 9.79
CA GLN A 114 8.25 -11.69 11.16
C GLN A 114 9.45 -10.75 11.36
N LEU A 115 9.52 -9.68 10.54
CA LEU A 115 10.58 -8.66 10.60
C LEU A 115 10.51 -7.83 11.89
N GLN A 116 11.64 -7.35 12.37
CA GLN A 116 11.69 -6.27 13.37
C GLN A 116 11.57 -4.93 12.65
N ILE A 117 10.49 -4.19 12.91
CA ILE A 117 10.16 -2.95 12.18
C ILE A 117 10.09 -1.77 13.14
N ASP A 118 11.03 -0.82 12.99
CA ASP A 118 10.92 0.52 13.54
C ASP A 118 10.29 1.47 12.52
N THR A 119 9.64 2.54 12.98
CA THR A 119 8.99 3.52 12.10
C THR A 119 9.49 4.94 12.34
N ALA A 120 9.52 5.75 11.28
CA ALA A 120 9.77 7.19 11.35
C ALA A 120 8.76 7.94 10.46
N GLU A 121 8.38 9.17 10.87
CA GLU A 121 7.37 9.97 10.17
C GLU A 121 7.95 11.01 9.20
N ASN A 122 9.25 11.10 9.07
CA ASN A 122 9.95 11.99 8.12
C ASN A 122 11.40 11.56 7.92
N GLY A 123 12.03 12.11 6.88
CA GLY A 123 13.42 11.78 6.54
C GLY A 123 14.45 12.20 7.57
N LYS A 124 14.20 13.28 8.32
CA LYS A 124 15.13 13.77 9.35
C LYS A 124 15.21 12.78 10.53
N ASP A 125 14.07 12.29 10.99
CA ASP A 125 14.01 11.31 12.06
C ASP A 125 14.60 9.98 11.60
N ALA A 126 14.36 9.58 10.35
CA ALA A 126 14.99 8.41 9.76
C ALA A 126 16.52 8.48 9.77
N VAL A 127 17.11 9.62 9.39
CA VAL A 127 18.57 9.85 9.44
C VAL A 127 19.10 9.74 10.87
N ALA A 128 18.39 10.30 11.86
CA ALA A 128 18.78 10.22 13.27
C ALA A 128 18.74 8.76 13.76
N MET A 129 17.65 8.03 13.47
CA MET A 129 17.50 6.63 13.89
C MET A 129 18.55 5.70 13.29
N VAL A 130 18.93 5.91 12.02
CA VAL A 130 19.99 5.14 11.35
C VAL A 130 21.37 5.36 12.03
N GLN A 131 21.61 6.52 12.65
CA GLN A 131 22.83 6.78 13.42
C GLN A 131 22.79 6.16 14.83
N GLU A 132 21.61 6.02 15.42
CA GLU A 132 21.44 5.48 16.77
C GLU A 132 21.38 3.95 16.82
N ARG A 133 20.89 3.33 15.75
CA ARG A 133 20.63 1.89 15.67
C ARG A 133 21.11 1.31 14.33
N HIS A 134 21.40 0.02 14.35
CA HIS A 134 21.67 -0.72 13.12
C HIS A 134 20.35 -1.13 12.45
N TYR A 135 20.28 -0.94 11.13
CA TYR A 135 19.21 -1.45 10.28
C TYR A 135 19.81 -2.21 9.11
N ASP A 136 19.14 -3.27 8.69
CA ASP A 136 19.54 -4.10 7.55
C ASP A 136 18.98 -3.55 6.24
N LEU A 137 17.87 -2.78 6.31
CA LEU A 137 17.22 -2.15 5.16
C LEU A 137 16.32 -1.00 5.61
N VAL A 138 16.16 0.01 4.74
CA VAL A 138 15.23 1.13 4.93
C VAL A 138 14.19 1.11 3.81
N LEU A 139 12.91 1.12 4.17
CA LEU A 139 11.78 1.41 3.28
C LEU A 139 11.44 2.89 3.44
N MET A 140 11.68 3.71 2.42
CA MET A 140 11.67 5.17 2.51
C MET A 140 10.60 5.75 1.59
N ASP A 141 9.58 6.41 2.15
CA ASP A 141 8.68 7.20 1.32
C ASP A 141 9.44 8.29 0.56
N HIS A 142 9.11 8.44 -0.70
CA HIS A 142 9.73 9.43 -1.57
C HIS A 142 9.33 10.87 -1.20
N MET A 143 8.04 11.10 -0.90
CA MET A 143 7.50 12.44 -0.70
C MET A 143 6.99 12.64 0.73
N MET A 144 7.79 13.31 1.54
CA MET A 144 7.47 13.63 2.93
C MET A 144 7.80 15.10 3.24
N PRO A 145 7.08 15.72 4.21
CA PRO A 145 7.43 17.05 4.69
C PRO A 145 8.73 17.00 5.52
N VAL A 146 9.31 18.18 5.79
CA VAL A 146 10.53 18.41 6.57
C VAL A 146 11.79 17.97 5.83
N MET A 147 11.89 16.70 5.42
CA MET A 147 12.97 16.13 4.63
C MET A 147 12.40 14.99 3.81
N ASP A 148 12.50 15.08 2.50
CA ASP A 148 12.02 14.03 1.59
C ASP A 148 12.95 12.81 1.57
N GLY A 149 12.48 11.72 0.94
CA GLY A 149 13.24 10.46 0.93
C GLY A 149 14.54 10.53 0.13
N ILE A 150 14.62 11.40 -0.87
CA ILE A 150 15.85 11.63 -1.66
C ILE A 150 16.88 12.38 -0.81
N GLU A 151 16.45 13.44 -0.12
CA GLU A 151 17.31 14.22 0.77
C GLU A 151 17.80 13.33 1.93
N ALA A 152 16.91 12.56 2.54
CA ALA A 152 17.26 11.63 3.62
C ALA A 152 18.28 10.58 3.16
N THR A 153 18.07 9.99 1.98
CA THR A 153 19.01 8.99 1.42
C THR A 153 20.38 9.62 1.18
N LYS A 154 20.47 10.81 0.60
CA LYS A 154 21.73 11.54 0.41
C LYS A 154 22.41 11.83 1.74
N ALA A 155 21.65 12.23 2.76
CA ALA A 155 22.17 12.48 4.10
C ALA A 155 22.75 11.21 4.71
N ILE A 156 22.05 10.07 4.62
CA ILE A 156 22.55 8.75 5.08
C ILE A 156 23.84 8.39 4.34
N ARG A 157 23.89 8.54 3.01
CA ARG A 157 25.09 8.24 2.19
C ARG A 157 26.29 9.15 2.49
N ALA A 158 26.05 10.35 3.02
CA ALA A 158 27.10 11.31 3.40
C ALA A 158 27.70 11.02 4.79
N LEU A 159 27.12 10.13 5.57
CA LEU A 159 27.68 9.70 6.87
C LEU A 159 29.02 8.98 6.66
N PRO A 160 30.00 9.18 7.58
CA PRO A 160 31.38 8.78 7.33
C PRO A 160 31.61 7.26 7.39
N GLU A 161 30.77 6.50 8.07
CA GLU A 161 30.97 5.06 8.26
C GLU A 161 30.50 4.27 7.04
N PRO A 162 31.29 3.24 6.60
CA PRO A 162 30.98 2.45 5.41
C PRO A 162 29.63 1.73 5.46
N GLN A 163 29.11 1.44 6.65
CA GLN A 163 27.82 0.77 6.83
C GLN A 163 26.67 1.59 6.24
N TYR A 164 26.69 2.92 6.36
CA TYR A 164 25.64 3.81 5.83
C TYR A 164 25.69 3.91 4.30
N GLN A 165 26.87 3.78 3.72
CA GLN A 165 27.02 3.79 2.26
C GLN A 165 26.46 2.53 1.63
N ASN A 166 26.48 1.40 2.36
CA ASN A 166 26.01 0.10 1.91
C ASN A 166 24.59 -0.26 2.37
N LEU A 167 24.01 0.51 3.31
CA LEU A 167 22.66 0.28 3.83
C LEU A 167 21.62 0.31 2.69
N PRO A 168 20.91 -0.79 2.40
CA PRO A 168 19.90 -0.79 1.36
C PRO A 168 18.76 0.19 1.68
N VAL A 169 18.45 1.09 0.74
CA VAL A 169 17.33 2.02 0.81
C VAL A 169 16.41 1.78 -0.38
N ILE A 170 15.16 1.41 -0.12
CA ILE A 170 14.13 1.13 -1.12
C ILE A 170 13.10 2.24 -1.08
N ALA A 171 12.91 2.95 -2.19
CA ALA A 171 11.90 3.99 -2.29
C ALA A 171 10.48 3.41 -2.30
N LEU A 172 9.58 3.99 -1.50
CA LEU A 172 8.13 3.81 -1.63
C LEU A 172 7.58 5.01 -2.40
N THR A 173 6.93 4.83 -3.55
CA THR A 173 6.57 5.95 -4.41
C THR A 173 5.22 5.80 -5.08
N ALA A 174 4.45 6.89 -5.15
CA ALA A 174 3.23 6.95 -5.97
C ALA A 174 3.53 7.04 -7.48
N ASN A 175 4.78 7.35 -7.86
CA ASN A 175 5.18 7.53 -9.25
C ASN A 175 6.38 6.64 -9.60
N ALA A 176 6.13 5.55 -10.31
CA ALA A 176 7.13 4.59 -10.77
C ALA A 176 7.67 4.86 -12.20
N MET A 177 7.50 6.09 -12.73
CA MET A 177 7.95 6.43 -14.08
C MET A 177 9.49 6.35 -14.22
N VAL A 178 9.96 6.11 -15.44
CA VAL A 178 11.38 5.91 -15.77
C VAL A 178 12.28 7.07 -15.29
N ASN A 179 11.76 8.30 -15.27
CA ASN A 179 12.52 9.46 -14.80
C ASN A 179 12.74 9.42 -13.28
N ALA A 180 11.75 9.01 -12.50
CA ALA A 180 11.85 8.86 -11.05
C ALA A 180 12.88 7.77 -10.67
N GLN A 181 12.94 6.66 -11.41
CA GLN A 181 13.91 5.60 -11.18
C GLN A 181 15.37 6.08 -11.30
N LYS A 182 15.65 6.94 -12.29
CA LYS A 182 16.98 7.55 -12.44
C LYS A 182 17.32 8.48 -11.27
N GLU A 183 16.34 9.23 -10.81
CA GLU A 183 16.49 10.13 -9.67
C GLU A 183 16.81 9.37 -8.39
N PHE A 184 16.08 8.27 -8.12
CA PHE A 184 16.33 7.38 -6.98
C PHE A 184 17.74 6.77 -7.03
N ALA A 185 18.15 6.25 -8.20
CA ALA A 185 19.50 5.70 -8.37
C ALA A 185 20.59 6.74 -8.15
N ASN A 186 20.39 7.97 -8.64
CA ASN A 186 21.35 9.09 -8.44
C ASN A 186 21.42 9.54 -6.97
N ALA A 187 20.36 9.37 -6.21
CA ALA A 187 20.35 9.64 -4.77
C ALA A 187 21.05 8.53 -3.96
N GLY A 188 21.34 7.37 -4.57
CA GLY A 188 21.93 6.22 -3.90
C GLY A 188 20.91 5.24 -3.32
N MET A 189 19.65 5.30 -3.78
CA MET A 189 18.64 4.27 -3.46
C MET A 189 18.89 3.00 -4.27
N ASN A 190 18.58 1.86 -3.68
CA ASN A 190 18.89 0.53 -4.22
C ASN A 190 17.74 -0.08 -5.03
N GLY A 191 16.52 0.42 -4.84
CA GLY A 191 15.32 -0.05 -5.51
C GLY A 191 14.13 0.83 -5.22
N PHE A 192 12.96 0.41 -5.73
CA PHE A 192 11.70 1.09 -5.46
C PHE A 192 10.53 0.11 -5.46
N VAL A 193 9.46 0.48 -4.76
CA VAL A 193 8.14 -0.18 -4.77
C VAL A 193 7.09 0.90 -5.01
N ALA A 194 6.18 0.64 -5.95
CA ALA A 194 5.06 1.55 -6.21
C ALA A 194 3.99 1.45 -5.12
N LYS A 195 3.40 2.58 -4.73
CA LYS A 195 2.20 2.62 -3.89
C LYS A 195 0.94 2.51 -4.78
N PRO A 196 -0.09 1.74 -4.40
CA PRO A 196 -0.20 0.97 -3.16
C PRO A 196 0.80 -0.19 -3.13
N ILE A 197 1.34 -0.49 -1.94
CA ILE A 197 2.38 -1.51 -1.77
C ILE A 197 1.78 -2.90 -2.09
N ASP A 198 2.34 -3.54 -3.11
CA ASP A 198 2.03 -4.92 -3.46
C ASP A 198 2.95 -5.88 -2.68
N PHE A 199 2.36 -6.91 -2.05
CA PHE A 199 3.08 -7.85 -1.19
C PHE A 199 4.19 -8.58 -1.94
N GLN A 200 3.94 -9.07 -3.15
CA GLN A 200 4.96 -9.78 -3.94
C GLN A 200 6.12 -8.84 -4.33
N MET A 201 5.79 -7.60 -4.72
CA MET A 201 6.83 -6.63 -5.10
C MET A 201 7.73 -6.28 -3.93
N ILE A 202 7.17 -6.05 -2.74
CA ILE A 202 7.99 -5.72 -1.56
C ILE A 202 8.79 -6.93 -1.09
N CYS A 203 8.23 -8.15 -1.06
CA CYS A 203 8.95 -9.38 -0.75
C CYS A 203 10.14 -9.60 -1.69
N ASN A 204 9.99 -9.33 -2.99
CA ASN A 204 11.07 -9.43 -3.95
C ASN A 204 12.22 -8.44 -3.66
N GLN A 205 11.89 -7.22 -3.23
CA GLN A 205 12.91 -6.23 -2.84
C GLN A 205 13.60 -6.65 -1.54
N LEU A 206 12.85 -7.06 -0.52
CA LEU A 206 13.40 -7.52 0.75
C LEU A 206 14.32 -8.73 0.55
N ARG A 207 13.87 -9.77 -0.16
CA ARG A 207 14.67 -10.96 -0.47
C ARG A 207 15.95 -10.64 -1.26
N LYS A 208 15.91 -9.60 -2.10
CA LYS A 208 17.06 -9.17 -2.89
C LYS A 208 18.11 -8.45 -2.04
N TRP A 209 17.68 -7.66 -1.07
CA TRP A 209 18.56 -6.72 -0.39
C TRP A 209 18.87 -7.06 1.06
N LEU A 210 18.05 -7.88 1.72
CA LEU A 210 18.39 -8.40 3.05
C LEU A 210 19.57 -9.37 2.98
N PRO A 211 20.38 -9.47 4.07
CA PRO A 211 21.41 -10.51 4.20
C PRO A 211 20.83 -11.91 4.00
N LYS A 212 21.50 -12.73 3.21
CA LYS A 212 20.99 -14.05 2.81
C LYS A 212 20.84 -15.04 3.97
N ASP A 213 21.63 -14.88 4.99
CA ASP A 213 21.63 -15.65 6.23
C ASP A 213 20.44 -15.31 7.14
N MET A 214 19.81 -14.16 6.95
CA MET A 214 18.60 -13.75 7.67
C MET A 214 17.30 -14.15 6.95
N VAL A 215 17.36 -14.54 5.68
CA VAL A 215 16.18 -14.91 4.88
C VAL A 215 15.97 -16.42 4.95
N HIS A 216 14.86 -16.83 5.55
CA HIS A 216 14.47 -18.24 5.70
C HIS A 216 13.31 -18.55 4.75
N GLU A 217 13.63 -19.24 3.65
CA GLU A 217 12.62 -19.66 2.67
C GLU A 217 11.69 -20.71 3.32
N LEU A 218 10.39 -20.51 3.14
CA LEU A 218 9.37 -21.40 3.70
C LEU A 218 8.94 -22.44 2.67
N THR A 219 8.59 -23.62 3.14
CA THR A 219 7.84 -24.59 2.34
C THR A 219 6.41 -24.05 2.14
N ARG A 220 5.74 -24.55 1.11
CA ARG A 220 4.35 -24.13 0.83
C ARG A 220 3.42 -24.39 2.01
N GLU A 221 3.58 -25.53 2.70
CA GLU A 221 2.75 -25.90 3.86
C GLU A 221 2.96 -24.94 5.05
N GLU A 222 4.20 -24.52 5.30
CA GLU A 222 4.52 -23.55 6.35
C GLU A 222 3.95 -22.17 6.03
N ALA A 223 4.08 -21.73 4.77
CA ALA A 223 3.57 -20.46 4.31
C ALA A 223 2.03 -20.39 4.39
N GLU A 224 1.33 -21.43 3.93
CA GLU A 224 -0.14 -21.53 4.02
C GLU A 224 -0.61 -21.52 5.49
N LYS A 225 0.15 -22.13 6.41
CA LYS A 225 -0.16 -22.10 7.83
C LYS A 225 -0.03 -20.70 8.42
N ILE A 226 1.04 -19.96 8.14
CA ILE A 226 1.24 -18.59 8.65
C ILE A 226 0.10 -17.69 8.17
N LEU A 227 -0.27 -17.78 6.88
CA LEU A 227 -1.35 -16.97 6.30
C LEU A 227 -2.73 -17.34 6.86
N SER A 228 -2.97 -18.60 7.23
CA SER A 228 -4.25 -19.03 7.83
C SER A 228 -4.40 -18.59 9.29
N ASP A 229 -3.33 -18.62 10.08
CA ASP A 229 -3.34 -18.23 11.50
C ASP A 229 -3.61 -16.71 11.66
N GLU A 230 -3.30 -15.88 10.65
CA GLU A 230 -3.61 -14.44 10.66
C GLU A 230 -5.08 -14.13 10.34
N THR A 231 -5.76 -14.96 9.54
CA THR A 231 -7.18 -14.77 9.22
C THR A 231 -8.10 -15.05 10.41
N ASP A 232 -7.76 -15.99 11.28
CA ASP A 232 -8.56 -16.33 12.48
C ASP A 232 -8.52 -15.24 13.57
N THR A 233 -7.48 -14.41 13.60
CA THR A 233 -7.37 -13.31 14.57
C THR A 233 -8.23 -12.10 14.23
N THR A 234 -8.64 -11.90 12.98
CA THR A 234 -9.50 -10.80 12.54
C THR A 234 -10.99 -11.05 12.77
N ASP A 235 -11.45 -12.28 12.76
CA ASP A 235 -12.86 -12.62 12.97
C ASP A 235 -13.30 -12.54 14.44
N SER A 236 -12.38 -12.56 15.40
CA SER A 236 -12.70 -12.50 16.83
C SER A 236 -13.04 -11.10 17.37
N ILE A 237 -12.87 -10.04 16.57
CA ILE A 237 -13.11 -8.65 16.99
C ILE A 237 -14.55 -8.18 16.68
N THR A 238 -15.31 -8.88 15.85
CA THR A 238 -16.66 -8.46 15.42
C THR A 238 -17.82 -8.97 16.29
N ASP A 239 -17.59 -9.85 17.26
CA ASP A 239 -18.68 -10.52 18.00
C ASP A 239 -18.96 -9.99 19.43
N THR A 240 -18.45 -8.80 19.82
CA THR A 240 -18.68 -8.25 21.16
C THR A 240 -19.65 -7.06 21.25
N SER A 241 -20.45 -6.76 20.20
CA SER A 241 -21.38 -5.62 20.20
C SER A 241 -22.88 -5.94 20.21
N THR A 242 -23.30 -7.18 20.48
CA THR A 242 -24.73 -7.50 20.66
C THR A 242 -24.99 -8.19 21.99
N GLY A 243 -25.16 -7.40 23.04
CA GLY A 243 -25.58 -7.96 24.34
C GLY A 243 -25.71 -6.96 25.46
N ARG A 244 -26.66 -6.01 25.38
CA ARG A 244 -27.31 -5.40 26.57
C ARG A 244 -28.47 -4.47 26.18
N SER A 245 -29.69 -5.00 26.17
CA SER A 245 -30.87 -4.27 26.60
C SER A 245 -31.99 -5.26 26.92
N ALA A 246 -32.18 -5.56 28.17
CA ALA A 246 -33.48 -5.92 28.75
C ALA A 246 -33.31 -5.88 30.27
N GLY A 247 -34.02 -4.94 30.93
CA GLY A 247 -34.08 -4.78 32.33
C GLY A 247 -34.54 -3.39 32.71
#